data_c6af755835787e6d4ecb45807913306f
#
_entry.id   c6af755835787e6d4ecb45807913306f
#
_cell.length_a   1.000
_cell.length_b   1.000
_cell.length_c   1.000
_cell.angle_alpha   90.00
_cell.angle_beta   90.00
_cell.angle_gamma   90.00
#
_symmetry.space_group_name_H-M   'P 1'
#
loop_
_entity.id
_entity.type
_entity.pdbx_description
1 polymer ?
#
loop_
_entity_poly.entity_id
_entity_poly.type
_entity_poly.pdbx_seq_one_letter_code
_entity_poly.pdbx_strand_id
1 'polypeptide(L)'
;MTVKRSRSGSRVLAVLETIARHQPVGVSTLARELATDKSALQRAIMTLADSGWIHPAAGAPTRWQLTARILAVAHLGHSGNDLRQRARSTLESLRDECGETVLLTVQDMLGFVVIEAIESRHMLRTVPHIGMAVPVRGSATARAMMPYMTEERQIQLLGKPPDARLLEEFAITRKRGFSVSDGEVSTGATTIAAPILEVDGRPSAAVAVSAPSGRMPASTHANIGAMVCKAARKLSHGGRPSAN
;
A
#
# COMPACT_ATOMS: atom_id res chain seq x y z
N MET A 1 0.39 -32.47 3.74
CA MET A 1 0.92 -32.24 5.11
C MET A 1 0.67 -30.80 5.50
N THR A 2 -0.17 -30.55 6.51
CA THR A 2 -0.46 -29.19 6.98
C THR A 2 0.71 -28.73 7.87
N VAL A 3 1.58 -27.88 7.38
CA VAL A 3 2.69 -27.33 8.16
C VAL A 3 2.11 -26.47 9.29
N LYS A 4 2.40 -26.83 10.53
CA LYS A 4 1.93 -26.10 11.72
C LYS A 4 2.63 -24.73 11.80
N ARG A 5 1.89 -23.65 11.71
CA ARG A 5 2.45 -22.28 11.80
C ARG A 5 3.12 -22.04 13.15
N SER A 6 4.31 -21.43 13.14
CA SER A 6 5.04 -21.09 14.38
C SER A 6 4.41 -19.86 15.04
N ARG A 7 3.74 -20.05 16.16
CA ARG A 7 3.18 -18.93 16.95
C ARG A 7 4.24 -17.95 17.45
N SER A 8 5.42 -18.44 17.80
CA SER A 8 6.56 -17.58 18.22
C SER A 8 7.08 -16.74 17.04
N GLY A 9 7.26 -17.33 15.86
CA GLY A 9 7.67 -16.62 14.67
C GLY A 9 6.69 -15.52 14.27
N SER A 10 5.39 -15.83 14.24
CA SER A 10 4.35 -14.82 13.94
C SER A 10 4.37 -13.67 14.96
N ARG A 11 4.61 -13.97 16.24
CA ARG A 11 4.70 -12.93 17.29
C ARG A 11 5.91 -12.02 17.09
N VAL A 12 7.09 -12.57 16.75
CA VAL A 12 8.30 -11.77 16.50
C VAL A 12 8.05 -10.79 15.35
N LEU A 13 7.42 -11.23 14.27
CA LEU A 13 7.06 -10.37 13.16
C LEU A 13 6.04 -9.29 13.57
N ALA A 14 4.99 -9.66 14.29
CA ALA A 14 3.99 -8.69 14.77
C ALA A 14 4.60 -7.62 15.69
N VAL A 15 5.57 -7.99 16.54
CA VAL A 15 6.32 -7.04 17.39
C VAL A 15 7.15 -6.10 16.53
N LEU A 16 7.86 -6.60 15.53
CA LEU A 16 8.67 -5.80 14.61
C LEU A 16 7.80 -4.75 13.88
N GLU A 17 6.66 -5.17 13.33
CA GLU A 17 5.72 -4.30 12.64
C GLU A 17 5.09 -3.24 13.56
N THR A 18 4.79 -3.61 14.82
CA THR A 18 4.22 -2.67 15.79
C THR A 18 5.27 -1.64 16.24
N ILE A 19 6.53 -2.05 16.41
CA ILE A 19 7.64 -1.12 16.67
C ILE A 19 7.80 -0.17 15.49
N ALA A 20 7.76 -0.66 14.24
CA ALA A 20 7.87 0.17 13.05
C ALA A 20 6.83 1.31 13.02
N ARG A 21 5.60 1.02 13.45
CA ARG A 21 4.48 2.00 13.46
C ARG A 21 4.54 3.02 14.59
N HIS A 22 5.10 2.65 15.75
CA HIS A 22 4.98 3.45 16.98
C HIS A 22 6.32 3.86 17.61
N GLN A 23 7.43 3.63 16.92
CA GLN A 23 8.78 3.90 17.43
C GLN A 23 9.05 5.39 17.73
N PRO A 24 9.74 5.69 18.82
CA PRO A 24 10.26 4.77 19.84
C PRO A 24 9.15 4.33 20.82
N VAL A 25 8.97 3.03 21.02
CA VAL A 25 7.84 2.45 21.76
C VAL A 25 8.27 1.60 22.96
N GLY A 26 7.54 1.72 24.07
CA GLY A 26 7.78 0.96 25.29
C GLY A 26 7.07 -0.39 25.32
N VAL A 27 7.57 -1.33 26.13
CA VAL A 27 7.03 -2.69 26.28
C VAL A 27 5.56 -2.71 26.69
N SER A 28 5.13 -1.79 27.56
CA SER A 28 3.72 -1.72 28.00
C SER A 28 2.74 -1.39 26.88
N THR A 29 3.13 -0.49 25.97
CA THR A 29 2.32 -0.16 24.78
C THR A 29 2.23 -1.35 23.83
N LEU A 30 3.37 -2.00 23.55
CA LEU A 30 3.40 -3.21 22.73
C LEU A 30 2.53 -4.34 23.29
N ALA A 31 2.58 -4.57 24.61
CA ALA A 31 1.76 -5.60 25.27
C ALA A 31 0.26 -5.35 25.12
N ARG A 32 -0.15 -4.09 25.25
CA ARG A 32 -1.55 -3.67 25.09
C ARG A 32 -2.03 -3.84 23.66
N GLU A 33 -1.26 -3.37 22.68
CA GLU A 33 -1.65 -3.43 21.27
C GLU A 33 -1.70 -4.85 20.72
N LEU A 34 -0.74 -5.69 21.14
CA LEU A 34 -0.65 -7.07 20.66
C LEU A 34 -1.45 -8.07 21.51
N ALA A 35 -2.14 -7.60 22.56
CA ALA A 35 -2.87 -8.45 23.53
C ALA A 35 -2.04 -9.67 23.95
N THR A 36 -0.74 -9.47 24.22
CA THR A 36 0.24 -10.53 24.49
C THR A 36 0.80 -10.38 25.90
N ASP A 37 1.04 -11.51 26.57
CA ASP A 37 1.69 -11.51 27.87
C ASP A 37 3.12 -10.92 27.81
N LYS A 38 3.52 -10.27 28.90
CA LYS A 38 4.80 -9.55 28.96
C LYS A 38 6.02 -10.48 28.77
N SER A 39 5.93 -11.74 29.22
CA SER A 39 7.06 -12.68 29.12
C SER A 39 7.28 -13.15 27.69
N ALA A 40 6.22 -13.44 26.95
CA ALA A 40 6.29 -13.80 25.54
C ALA A 40 6.71 -12.61 24.66
N LEU A 41 6.25 -11.40 25.00
CA LEU A 41 6.65 -10.16 24.35
C LEU A 41 8.15 -9.89 24.59
N GLN A 42 8.62 -10.03 25.84
CA GLN A 42 10.03 -9.82 26.17
C GLN A 42 10.94 -10.76 25.35
N ARG A 43 10.59 -12.04 25.22
CA ARG A 43 11.35 -12.99 24.38
C ARG A 43 11.39 -12.54 22.92
N ALA A 44 10.27 -12.06 22.36
CA ALA A 44 10.23 -11.58 20.99
C ALA A 44 11.12 -10.33 20.80
N ILE A 45 11.07 -9.39 21.73
CA ILE A 45 11.91 -8.18 21.74
C ILE A 45 13.39 -8.57 21.80
N MET A 46 13.80 -9.46 22.71
CA MET A 46 15.19 -9.89 22.82
C MET A 46 15.65 -10.61 21.54
N THR A 47 14.82 -11.48 20.96
CA THR A 47 15.15 -12.11 19.66
C THR A 47 15.40 -11.08 18.56
N LEU A 48 14.59 -10.02 18.49
CA LEU A 48 14.77 -8.94 17.50
C LEU A 48 16.02 -8.10 17.79
N ALA A 49 16.29 -7.81 19.05
CA ALA A 49 17.46 -7.04 19.48
C ALA A 49 18.76 -7.82 19.24
N ASP A 50 18.85 -9.08 19.67
CA ASP A 50 20.00 -9.94 19.48
C ASP A 50 20.28 -10.19 17.99
N SER A 51 19.24 -10.23 17.17
CA SER A 51 19.35 -10.34 15.71
C SER A 51 19.63 -9.00 15.02
N GLY A 52 19.73 -7.89 15.75
CA GLY A 52 20.09 -6.58 15.23
C GLY A 52 18.96 -5.86 14.45
N TRP A 53 17.69 -6.25 14.63
CA TRP A 53 16.56 -5.60 13.97
C TRP A 53 16.07 -4.36 14.70
N ILE A 54 16.22 -4.35 16.03
CA ILE A 54 15.81 -3.25 16.90
C ILE A 54 16.93 -2.90 17.88
N HIS A 55 16.90 -1.69 18.39
CA HIS A 55 17.80 -1.25 19.48
C HIS A 55 17.04 -0.35 20.47
N PRO A 56 17.53 -0.21 21.72
CA PRO A 56 16.95 0.74 22.64
C PRO A 56 17.22 2.18 22.15
N ALA A 57 16.18 3.03 22.20
CA ALA A 57 16.34 4.47 22.04
C ALA A 57 17.04 5.07 23.28
N ALA A 58 17.68 6.19 23.12
CA ALA A 58 18.28 6.91 24.25
C ALA A 58 17.23 7.34 25.27
N GLY A 59 17.56 7.21 26.56
CA GLY A 59 16.70 7.67 27.67
C GLY A 59 15.99 6.54 28.44
N ALA A 60 15.43 6.90 29.59
CA ALA A 60 14.63 6.01 30.45
C ALA A 60 13.17 6.49 30.49
N PRO A 61 12.16 5.60 30.51
CA PRO A 61 12.26 4.14 30.47
C PRO A 61 12.64 3.62 29.05
N THR A 62 13.19 2.40 28.98
CA THR A 62 13.63 1.78 27.73
C THR A 62 12.49 1.72 26.70
N ARG A 63 12.77 2.32 25.54
CA ARG A 63 11.92 2.29 24.34
C ARG A 63 12.67 1.68 23.19
N TRP A 64 11.97 1.02 22.29
CA TRP A 64 12.55 0.27 21.18
C TRP A 64 12.29 0.97 19.86
N GLN A 65 13.28 0.93 18.98
CA GLN A 65 13.20 1.46 17.62
C GLN A 65 13.94 0.54 16.64
N LEU A 66 13.60 0.65 15.36
CA LEU A 66 14.23 -0.12 14.28
C LEU A 66 15.68 0.31 14.09
N THR A 67 16.51 -0.64 13.65
CA THR A 67 17.85 -0.38 13.12
C THR A 67 17.77 -0.13 11.61
N ALA A 68 18.86 0.36 11.01
CA ALA A 68 19.00 0.49 9.56
C ALA A 68 19.02 -0.87 8.82
N ARG A 69 19.09 -2.00 9.53
CA ARG A 69 19.01 -3.36 8.95
C ARG A 69 17.75 -3.56 8.11
N ILE A 70 16.60 -2.96 8.51
CA ILE A 70 15.36 -3.06 7.75
C ILE A 70 15.52 -2.49 6.33
N LEU A 71 16.25 -1.37 6.19
CA LEU A 71 16.52 -0.74 4.90
C LEU A 71 17.44 -1.60 4.03
N ALA A 72 18.47 -2.21 4.64
CA ALA A 72 19.37 -3.10 3.93
C ALA A 72 18.64 -4.32 3.35
N VAL A 73 17.78 -4.96 4.15
CA VAL A 73 16.98 -6.11 3.70
C VAL A 73 15.97 -5.70 2.62
N ALA A 74 15.30 -4.57 2.80
CA ALA A 74 14.39 -4.04 1.80
C ALA A 74 15.11 -3.74 0.47
N HIS A 75 16.33 -3.21 0.52
CA HIS A 75 17.12 -2.94 -0.68
C HIS A 75 17.53 -4.22 -1.42
N LEU A 76 17.90 -5.28 -0.71
CA LEU A 76 18.29 -6.56 -1.31
C LEU A 76 17.12 -7.35 -1.90
N GLY A 77 15.91 -7.12 -1.41
CA GLY A 77 14.74 -7.93 -1.75
C GLY A 77 13.87 -7.43 -2.89
N HIS A 78 14.11 -6.25 -3.49
CA HIS A 78 13.10 -5.61 -4.32
C HIS A 78 13.54 -5.10 -5.69
N SER A 79 13.00 -5.75 -6.72
CA SER A 79 12.65 -5.13 -8.01
C SER A 79 11.61 -3.98 -7.88
N GLY A 80 10.82 -3.93 -6.79
CA GLY A 80 9.85 -2.84 -6.52
C GLY A 80 10.48 -1.50 -6.14
N ASN A 81 11.72 -1.48 -5.69
CA ASN A 81 12.45 -0.24 -5.43
C ASN A 81 12.73 0.53 -6.74
N ASP A 82 12.91 -0.20 -7.84
CA ASP A 82 13.03 0.39 -9.19
C ASP A 82 11.72 1.08 -9.63
N LEU A 83 10.55 0.47 -9.44
CA LEU A 83 9.26 1.08 -9.77
C LEU A 83 9.03 2.36 -8.96
N ARG A 84 9.26 2.33 -7.64
CA ARG A 84 9.11 3.48 -6.76
C ARG A 84 9.97 4.65 -7.22
N GLN A 85 11.25 4.39 -7.48
CA GLN A 85 12.20 5.41 -7.91
C GLN A 85 11.84 5.98 -9.29
N ARG A 86 11.51 5.13 -10.26
CA ARG A 86 11.08 5.53 -11.61
C ARG A 86 9.76 6.30 -11.61
N ALA A 87 8.84 5.94 -10.71
CA ALA A 87 7.53 6.56 -10.64
C ALA A 87 7.57 7.97 -10.06
N ARG A 88 8.52 8.28 -9.19
CA ARG A 88 8.49 9.48 -8.35
C ARG A 88 8.24 10.77 -9.12
N SER A 89 8.98 11.04 -10.19
CA SER A 89 8.80 12.27 -11.01
C SER A 89 7.42 12.34 -11.67
N THR A 90 6.88 11.19 -12.08
CA THR A 90 5.53 11.10 -12.66
C THR A 90 4.45 11.37 -11.62
N LEU A 91 4.62 10.84 -10.42
CA LEU A 91 3.69 11.06 -9.29
C LEU A 91 3.73 12.51 -8.81
N GLU A 92 4.91 13.13 -8.73
CA GLU A 92 5.08 14.55 -8.39
C GLU A 92 4.40 15.44 -9.42
N SER A 93 4.59 15.16 -10.72
CA SER A 93 3.92 15.90 -11.80
C SER A 93 2.40 15.76 -11.73
N LEU A 94 1.89 14.56 -11.44
CA LEU A 94 0.45 14.32 -11.27
C LEU A 94 -0.10 15.09 -10.07
N ARG A 95 0.61 15.08 -8.92
CA ARG A 95 0.24 15.86 -7.74
C ARG A 95 0.19 17.36 -8.06
N ASP A 96 1.16 17.88 -8.79
CA ASP A 96 1.21 19.31 -9.13
C ASP A 96 0.11 19.70 -10.14
N GLU A 97 -0.30 18.77 -11.03
CA GLU A 97 -1.38 18.96 -11.99
C GLU A 97 -2.77 18.91 -11.32
N CYS A 98 -3.03 17.95 -10.44
CA CYS A 98 -4.33 17.79 -9.79
C CYS A 98 -4.46 18.51 -8.43
N GLY A 99 -3.36 18.90 -7.78
CA GLY A 99 -3.33 19.54 -6.46
C GLY A 99 -3.57 18.59 -5.28
N GLU A 100 -3.82 17.30 -5.52
CA GLU A 100 -4.23 16.34 -4.50
C GLU A 100 -3.18 15.27 -4.21
N THR A 101 -3.37 14.50 -3.13
CA THR A 101 -2.44 13.44 -2.74
C THR A 101 -2.41 12.31 -3.77
N VAL A 102 -1.22 11.92 -4.22
CA VAL A 102 -0.99 10.87 -5.19
C VAL A 102 -0.33 9.67 -4.53
N LEU A 103 -0.80 8.47 -4.86
CA LEU A 103 -0.35 7.21 -4.29
C LEU A 103 0.16 6.28 -5.39
N LEU A 104 1.19 5.50 -5.05
CA LEU A 104 1.59 4.31 -5.78
C LEU A 104 1.37 3.10 -4.90
N THR A 105 0.60 2.16 -5.40
CA THR A 105 0.24 0.93 -4.68
C THR A 105 0.64 -0.27 -5.49
N VAL A 106 1.26 -1.27 -4.88
CA VAL A 106 1.58 -2.56 -5.50
C VAL A 106 0.68 -3.66 -4.97
N GLN A 107 0.54 -4.71 -5.78
CA GLN A 107 -0.03 -5.95 -5.32
C GLN A 107 0.99 -6.70 -4.47
N ASP A 108 0.54 -7.22 -3.32
CA ASP A 108 1.28 -8.12 -2.45
C ASP A 108 0.53 -9.46 -2.33
N MET A 109 1.13 -10.43 -1.65
CA MET A 109 0.51 -11.75 -1.45
C MET A 109 -0.84 -11.65 -0.73
N LEU A 110 -0.97 -10.75 0.22
CA LEU A 110 -2.16 -10.58 1.08
C LEU A 110 -3.13 -9.47 0.61
N GLY A 111 -2.80 -8.73 -0.46
CA GLY A 111 -3.64 -7.64 -0.92
C GLY A 111 -2.87 -6.55 -1.67
N PHE A 112 -3.05 -5.33 -1.23
CA PHE A 112 -2.44 -4.14 -1.84
C PHE A 112 -1.76 -3.29 -0.78
N VAL A 113 -0.58 -2.75 -1.11
CA VAL A 113 0.24 -1.97 -0.17
C VAL A 113 0.72 -0.68 -0.84
N VAL A 114 0.60 0.44 -0.15
CA VAL A 114 1.15 1.73 -0.58
C VAL A 114 2.67 1.69 -0.47
N ILE A 115 3.36 1.94 -1.59
CA ILE A 115 4.83 1.98 -1.63
C ILE A 115 5.38 3.39 -1.83
N GLU A 116 4.57 4.33 -2.31
CA GLU A 116 4.93 5.75 -2.39
C GLU A 116 3.69 6.62 -2.20
N ALA A 117 3.86 7.77 -1.55
CA ALA A 117 2.84 8.77 -1.34
C ALA A 117 3.44 10.17 -1.54
N ILE A 118 2.86 10.94 -2.46
CA ILE A 118 3.21 12.35 -2.68
C ILE A 118 2.04 13.18 -2.17
N GLU A 119 2.20 13.76 -1.00
CA GLU A 119 1.14 14.49 -0.34
C GLU A 119 0.74 15.78 -1.08
N SER A 120 -0.54 16.09 -1.04
CA SER A 120 -1.09 17.38 -1.45
C SER A 120 -0.48 18.51 -0.61
N ARG A 121 -0.37 19.69 -1.20
CA ARG A 121 0.07 20.91 -0.51
C ARG A 121 -1.06 21.61 0.26
N HIS A 122 -2.31 21.15 0.12
CA HIS A 122 -3.43 21.66 0.90
C HIS A 122 -3.28 21.32 2.40
N MET A 123 -3.70 22.25 3.26
CA MET A 123 -3.70 22.02 4.71
C MET A 123 -4.59 20.82 5.08
N LEU A 124 -5.81 20.77 4.57
CA LEU A 124 -6.69 19.60 4.68
C LEU A 124 -6.44 18.66 3.50
N ARG A 125 -5.88 17.50 3.77
CA ARG A 125 -5.52 16.50 2.76
C ARG A 125 -5.68 15.09 3.30
N THR A 126 -5.73 14.10 2.43
CA THR A 126 -5.53 12.70 2.82
C THR A 126 -4.04 12.44 3.07
N VAL A 127 -3.72 11.72 4.13
CA VAL A 127 -2.33 11.43 4.54
C VAL A 127 -2.14 9.92 4.66
N PRO A 128 -2.05 9.19 3.53
CA PRO A 128 -1.68 7.79 3.55
C PRO A 128 -0.18 7.64 3.84
N HIS A 129 0.20 6.58 4.52
CA HIS A 129 1.61 6.30 4.80
C HIS A 129 2.13 5.11 3.97
N ILE A 130 3.40 5.12 3.66
CA ILE A 130 4.08 3.99 3.01
C ILE A 130 3.98 2.77 3.92
N GLY A 131 3.68 1.60 3.34
CA GLY A 131 3.40 0.37 4.06
C GLY A 131 1.93 0.20 4.48
N MET A 132 1.07 1.19 4.23
CA MET A 132 -0.36 1.07 4.52
C MET A 132 -0.99 0.01 3.61
N ALA A 133 -1.70 -0.94 4.24
CA ALA A 133 -2.51 -1.91 3.51
C ALA A 133 -3.76 -1.20 2.95
N VAL A 134 -4.02 -1.43 1.67
CA VAL A 134 -5.22 -0.90 0.99
C VAL A 134 -6.29 -2.00 1.00
N PRO A 135 -7.51 -1.72 1.48
CA PRO A 135 -8.58 -2.69 1.51
C PRO A 135 -8.88 -3.27 0.13
N VAL A 136 -9.09 -4.59 0.05
CA VAL A 136 -9.49 -5.26 -1.20
C VAL A 136 -10.91 -4.85 -1.60
N ARG A 137 -11.80 -4.67 -0.61
CA ARG A 137 -13.18 -4.25 -0.85
C ARG A 137 -13.31 -2.73 -0.71
N GLY A 138 -14.08 -2.13 -1.60
CA GLY A 138 -14.40 -0.71 -1.56
C GLY A 138 -13.30 0.23 -2.08
N SER A 139 -12.04 -0.20 -2.21
CA SER A 139 -10.98 0.70 -2.65
C SER A 139 -10.92 0.86 -4.17
N ALA A 140 -10.63 2.07 -4.62
CA ALA A 140 -10.38 2.36 -6.02
C ALA A 140 -9.18 1.55 -6.55
N THR A 141 -8.10 1.44 -5.80
CA THR A 141 -6.90 0.67 -6.19
C THR A 141 -7.23 -0.78 -6.52
N ALA A 142 -7.95 -1.47 -5.63
CA ALA A 142 -8.32 -2.87 -5.87
C ALA A 142 -9.24 -3.00 -7.10
N ARG A 143 -10.26 -2.14 -7.24
CA ARG A 143 -11.15 -2.11 -8.41
C ARG A 143 -10.43 -1.73 -9.71
N ALA A 144 -9.35 -0.97 -9.65
CA ALA A 144 -8.54 -0.68 -10.82
C ALA A 144 -7.73 -1.88 -11.28
N MET A 145 -7.19 -2.67 -10.34
CA MET A 145 -6.28 -3.78 -10.65
C MET A 145 -6.99 -5.11 -10.88
N MET A 146 -7.98 -5.45 -10.04
CA MET A 146 -8.64 -6.77 -10.09
C MET A 146 -9.25 -7.13 -11.46
N PRO A 147 -9.80 -6.23 -12.26
CA PRO A 147 -10.28 -6.56 -13.61
C PRO A 147 -9.26 -7.22 -14.53
N TYR A 148 -7.99 -6.99 -14.29
CA TYR A 148 -6.86 -7.49 -15.08
C TYR A 148 -6.15 -8.70 -14.46
N MET A 149 -6.68 -9.24 -13.35
CA MET A 149 -6.19 -10.44 -12.68
C MET A 149 -6.94 -11.67 -13.14
N THR A 150 -6.33 -12.87 -12.93
CA THR A 150 -7.04 -14.13 -13.13
C THR A 150 -8.16 -14.30 -12.09
N GLU A 151 -9.16 -15.12 -12.45
CA GLU A 151 -10.29 -15.39 -11.56
C GLU A 151 -9.83 -16.02 -10.23
N GLU A 152 -8.86 -16.92 -10.28
CA GLU A 152 -8.28 -17.54 -9.08
C GLU A 152 -7.68 -16.48 -8.15
N ARG A 153 -6.99 -15.48 -8.72
CA ARG A 153 -6.41 -14.40 -7.92
C ARG A 153 -7.48 -13.47 -7.34
N GLN A 154 -8.53 -13.19 -8.10
CA GLN A 154 -9.68 -12.42 -7.60
C GLN A 154 -10.36 -13.14 -6.43
N ILE A 155 -10.62 -14.45 -6.55
CA ILE A 155 -11.20 -15.28 -5.48
C ILE A 155 -10.30 -15.31 -4.25
N GLN A 156 -8.98 -15.47 -4.44
CA GLN A 156 -8.01 -15.48 -3.34
C GLN A 156 -8.04 -14.15 -2.53
N LEU A 157 -8.13 -13.01 -3.23
CA LEU A 157 -8.18 -11.69 -2.61
C LEU A 157 -9.52 -11.41 -1.94
N LEU A 158 -10.63 -11.81 -2.57
CA LEU A 158 -11.98 -11.54 -2.11
C LEU A 158 -12.49 -12.57 -1.08
N GLY A 159 -11.86 -13.76 -1.02
CA GLY A 159 -12.33 -14.91 -0.24
C GLY A 159 -13.54 -15.61 -0.84
N LYS A 160 -14.07 -15.14 -1.97
CA LYS A 160 -15.19 -15.70 -2.74
C LYS A 160 -15.15 -15.17 -4.18
N PRO A 161 -15.87 -15.80 -5.13
CA PRO A 161 -16.02 -15.23 -6.47
C PRO A 161 -16.60 -13.82 -6.45
N PRO A 162 -16.21 -12.92 -7.39
CA PRO A 162 -16.84 -11.62 -7.52
C PRO A 162 -18.33 -11.78 -7.84
N ASP A 163 -19.17 -10.97 -7.18
CA ASP A 163 -20.60 -10.92 -7.45
C ASP A 163 -20.91 -10.10 -8.73
N ALA A 164 -22.16 -10.17 -9.19
CA ALA A 164 -22.58 -9.52 -10.43
C ALA A 164 -22.32 -8.00 -10.42
N ARG A 165 -22.52 -7.33 -9.28
CA ARG A 165 -22.27 -5.90 -9.12
C ARG A 165 -20.79 -5.59 -9.30
N LEU A 166 -19.90 -6.36 -8.68
CA LEU A 166 -18.46 -6.17 -8.80
C LEU A 166 -17.96 -6.47 -10.22
N LEU A 167 -18.52 -7.47 -10.91
CA LEU A 167 -18.22 -7.75 -12.31
C LEU A 167 -18.63 -6.60 -13.24
N GLU A 168 -19.78 -5.96 -12.98
CA GLU A 168 -20.19 -4.77 -13.70
C GLU A 168 -19.23 -3.59 -13.46
N GLU A 169 -18.82 -3.36 -12.20
CA GLU A 169 -17.79 -2.37 -11.87
C GLU A 169 -16.47 -2.66 -12.58
N PHE A 170 -16.07 -3.92 -12.71
CA PHE A 170 -14.90 -4.34 -13.47
C PHE A 170 -15.03 -4.01 -14.97
N ALA A 171 -16.19 -4.26 -15.56
CA ALA A 171 -16.46 -3.93 -16.97
C ALA A 171 -16.39 -2.42 -17.21
N ILE A 172 -17.00 -1.63 -16.33
CA ILE A 172 -16.92 -0.15 -16.37
C ILE A 172 -15.46 0.31 -16.24
N THR A 173 -14.71 -0.26 -15.30
CA THR A 173 -13.31 0.09 -15.07
C THR A 173 -12.44 -0.22 -16.30
N ARG A 174 -12.61 -1.38 -16.93
CA ARG A 174 -11.88 -1.72 -18.18
C ARG A 174 -12.21 -0.74 -19.30
N LYS A 175 -13.47 -0.34 -19.45
CA LYS A 175 -13.93 0.58 -20.49
C LYS A 175 -13.39 1.98 -20.33
N ARG A 176 -13.39 2.54 -19.11
CA ARG A 176 -12.95 3.92 -18.84
C ARG A 176 -11.47 4.03 -18.44
N GLY A 177 -10.82 2.92 -18.06
CA GLY A 177 -9.42 2.85 -17.67
C GLY A 177 -9.12 3.21 -16.21
N PHE A 178 -10.10 3.61 -15.43
CA PHE A 178 -9.93 3.97 -14.01
C PHE A 178 -11.13 3.53 -13.18
N SER A 179 -10.96 3.47 -11.88
CA SER A 179 -12.01 3.20 -10.89
C SER A 179 -12.15 4.37 -9.92
N VAL A 180 -13.27 4.42 -9.24
CA VAL A 180 -13.59 5.44 -8.23
C VAL A 180 -14.05 4.75 -6.95
N SER A 181 -13.61 5.26 -5.81
CA SER A 181 -14.14 4.93 -4.47
C SER A 181 -14.48 6.24 -3.78
N ASP A 182 -15.76 6.43 -3.51
CA ASP A 182 -16.27 7.65 -2.87
C ASP A 182 -16.82 7.31 -1.48
N GLY A 183 -16.06 7.63 -0.45
CA GLY A 183 -16.41 7.39 0.94
C GLY A 183 -16.41 5.93 1.41
N GLU A 184 -16.11 4.96 0.55
CA GLU A 184 -16.26 3.52 0.84
C GLU A 184 -15.13 2.97 1.73
N VAL A 185 -13.93 3.52 1.63
CA VAL A 185 -12.78 3.14 2.48
C VAL A 185 -12.63 4.10 3.64
N SER A 186 -12.84 5.38 3.40
CA SER A 186 -12.75 6.44 4.40
C SER A 186 -13.85 7.46 4.14
N THR A 187 -14.76 7.60 5.09
CA THR A 187 -15.86 8.57 5.00
C THR A 187 -15.32 9.98 4.74
N GLY A 188 -15.84 10.66 3.74
CA GLY A 188 -15.43 12.00 3.35
C GLY A 188 -14.16 12.07 2.50
N ALA A 189 -13.61 10.93 2.04
CA ALA A 189 -12.51 10.87 1.10
C ALA A 189 -12.92 10.15 -0.19
N THR A 190 -12.58 10.74 -1.34
CA THR A 190 -12.74 10.14 -2.66
C THR A 190 -11.37 9.78 -3.22
N THR A 191 -11.26 8.59 -3.82
CA THR A 191 -10.05 8.10 -4.46
C THR A 191 -10.36 7.64 -5.88
N ILE A 192 -9.50 8.02 -6.83
CA ILE A 192 -9.56 7.60 -8.23
C ILE A 192 -8.26 6.91 -8.57
N ALA A 193 -8.32 5.69 -9.15
CA ALA A 193 -7.15 4.88 -9.42
C ALA A 193 -7.15 4.28 -10.83
N ALA A 194 -5.96 4.15 -11.43
CA ALA A 194 -5.75 3.44 -12.69
C ALA A 194 -4.62 2.40 -12.54
N PRO A 195 -4.71 1.25 -13.22
CA PRO A 195 -3.71 0.20 -13.13
C PRO A 195 -2.47 0.53 -13.96
N ILE A 196 -1.31 0.17 -13.45
CA ILE A 196 -0.07 0.05 -14.21
C ILE A 196 -0.03 -1.39 -14.72
N LEU A 197 -0.06 -1.56 -16.03
CA LEU A 197 -0.09 -2.88 -16.66
C LEU A 197 1.28 -3.23 -17.21
N GLU A 198 1.68 -4.47 -17.04
CA GLU A 198 2.84 -5.08 -17.70
C GLU A 198 2.55 -5.34 -19.18
N VAL A 199 3.59 -5.69 -19.95
CA VAL A 199 3.49 -5.99 -21.39
C VAL A 199 2.48 -7.10 -21.69
N ASP A 200 2.31 -8.05 -20.78
CA ASP A 200 1.35 -9.16 -20.89
C ASP A 200 -0.07 -8.80 -20.41
N GLY A 201 -0.31 -7.54 -20.08
CA GLY A 201 -1.61 -7.04 -19.61
C GLY A 201 -1.93 -7.30 -18.14
N ARG A 202 -1.02 -7.94 -17.38
CA ARG A 202 -1.21 -8.14 -15.93
C ARG A 202 -0.94 -6.85 -15.16
N PRO A 203 -1.71 -6.58 -14.09
CA PRO A 203 -1.50 -5.40 -13.27
C PRO A 203 -0.35 -5.64 -12.29
N SER A 204 0.68 -4.79 -12.33
CA SER A 204 1.79 -4.81 -11.36
C SER A 204 1.60 -3.83 -10.22
N ALA A 205 0.95 -2.69 -10.50
CA ALA A 205 0.74 -1.61 -9.55
C ALA A 205 -0.50 -0.79 -9.94
N ALA A 206 -0.81 0.23 -9.13
CA ALA A 206 -1.78 1.25 -9.47
C ALA A 206 -1.31 2.63 -9.02
N VAL A 207 -1.60 3.65 -9.83
CA VAL A 207 -1.53 5.06 -9.44
C VAL A 207 -2.92 5.48 -8.98
N ALA A 208 -2.98 6.23 -7.88
CA ALA A 208 -4.24 6.77 -7.38
C ALA A 208 -4.09 8.23 -6.96
N VAL A 209 -5.16 9.00 -7.12
CA VAL A 209 -5.34 10.34 -6.54
C VAL A 209 -6.39 10.25 -5.46
N SER A 210 -6.08 10.77 -4.27
CA SER A 210 -6.99 10.78 -3.11
C SER A 210 -7.15 12.18 -2.56
N ALA A 211 -8.39 12.59 -2.33
CA ALA A 211 -8.75 13.91 -1.81
C ALA A 211 -9.95 13.85 -0.88
N PRO A 212 -10.19 14.88 -0.05
CA PRO A 212 -11.49 15.10 0.58
C PRO A 212 -12.60 15.16 -0.49
N SER A 213 -13.73 14.47 -0.27
CA SER A 213 -14.82 14.34 -1.26
C SER A 213 -15.36 15.69 -1.73
N GLY A 214 -15.35 16.72 -0.88
CA GLY A 214 -15.76 18.08 -1.25
C GLY A 214 -14.92 18.73 -2.36
N ARG A 215 -13.65 18.30 -2.56
CA ARG A 215 -12.79 18.77 -3.65
C ARG A 215 -12.77 17.82 -4.86
N MET A 216 -13.32 16.62 -4.71
CA MET A 216 -13.39 15.62 -5.79
C MET A 216 -14.86 15.18 -6.02
N PRO A 217 -15.77 16.12 -6.36
CA PRO A 217 -17.14 15.78 -6.69
C PRO A 217 -17.22 14.98 -8.00
N ALA A 218 -18.33 14.28 -8.25
CA ALA A 218 -18.51 13.40 -9.41
C ALA A 218 -18.22 14.09 -10.76
N SER A 219 -18.45 15.41 -10.86
CA SER A 219 -18.14 16.21 -12.07
C SER A 219 -16.66 16.26 -12.41
N THR A 220 -15.76 16.04 -11.45
CA THR A 220 -14.30 16.05 -11.65
C THR A 220 -13.73 14.67 -11.95
N HIS A 221 -14.48 13.59 -11.69
CA HIS A 221 -13.97 12.21 -11.79
C HIS A 221 -13.42 11.86 -13.17
N ALA A 222 -14.07 12.32 -14.26
CA ALA A 222 -13.60 12.04 -15.61
C ALA A 222 -12.24 12.70 -15.90
N ASN A 223 -12.08 13.96 -15.47
CA ASN A 223 -10.83 14.70 -15.66
C ASN A 223 -9.69 14.11 -14.85
N ILE A 224 -9.90 13.91 -13.53
CA ILE A 224 -8.88 13.29 -12.67
C ILE A 224 -8.57 11.86 -13.14
N GLY A 225 -9.60 11.10 -13.55
CA GLY A 225 -9.41 9.75 -14.11
C GLY A 225 -8.52 9.75 -15.37
N ALA A 226 -8.69 10.72 -16.27
CA ALA A 226 -7.83 10.87 -17.44
C ALA A 226 -6.37 11.16 -17.06
N MET A 227 -6.14 12.03 -16.06
CA MET A 227 -4.80 12.34 -15.54
C MET A 227 -4.14 11.10 -14.93
N VAL A 228 -4.86 10.35 -14.09
CA VAL A 228 -4.36 9.12 -13.46
C VAL A 228 -4.05 8.06 -14.51
N CYS A 229 -4.92 7.86 -15.52
CA CYS A 229 -4.66 6.96 -16.64
C CYS A 229 -3.42 7.35 -17.44
N LYS A 230 -3.20 8.63 -17.69
CA LYS A 230 -2.01 9.14 -18.37
C LYS A 230 -0.73 8.80 -17.58
N ALA A 231 -0.74 9.05 -16.27
CA ALA A 231 0.37 8.73 -15.39
C ALA A 231 0.64 7.21 -15.33
N ALA A 232 -0.41 6.39 -15.17
CA ALA A 232 -0.29 4.94 -15.14
C ALA A 232 0.29 4.38 -16.46
N ARG A 233 -0.19 4.84 -17.62
CA ARG A 233 0.35 4.45 -18.93
C ARG A 233 1.83 4.80 -19.08
N LYS A 234 2.25 6.00 -18.63
CA LYS A 234 3.67 6.39 -18.68
C LYS A 234 4.55 5.42 -17.87
N LEU A 235 4.05 4.90 -16.76
CA LEU A 235 4.76 3.95 -15.92
C LEU A 235 4.71 2.51 -16.46
N SER A 236 3.66 2.13 -17.20
CA SER A 236 3.51 0.83 -17.85
C SER A 236 4.58 0.59 -18.93
N HIS A 237 4.99 1.62 -19.65
CA HIS A 237 5.95 1.56 -20.77
C HIS A 237 7.41 1.78 -20.35
N GLY A 238 7.68 2.17 -19.10
CA GLY A 238 9.03 2.53 -18.62
C GLY A 238 9.90 1.35 -18.17
N GLY A 239 9.49 0.11 -18.40
CA GLY A 239 10.12 -1.09 -17.81
C GLY A 239 11.21 -1.79 -18.62
N ARG A 240 11.64 -1.29 -19.78
CA ARG A 240 12.83 -1.78 -20.48
C ARG A 240 13.81 -0.62 -20.72
N PRO A 241 15.03 -0.67 -20.14
CA PRO A 241 16.14 0.01 -20.78
C PRO A 241 16.31 -0.66 -22.15
N SER A 242 16.31 0.14 -23.23
CA SER A 242 16.75 -0.32 -24.52
C SER A 242 18.14 -0.94 -24.34
N ALA A 243 18.24 -2.26 -24.47
CA ALA A 243 19.51 -2.92 -24.64
C ALA A 243 20.11 -2.39 -25.96
N ASN A 244 21.17 -1.59 -25.79
CA ASN A 244 22.16 -1.37 -26.81
C ASN A 244 23.18 -2.51 -26.77
#